data_1bb591ba434847bcbec31d7f3a38a9c6
#
_entry.id   1bb591ba434847bcbec31d7f3a38a9c6
#
_cell.length_a   1.000
_cell.length_b   1.000
_cell.length_c   1.000
_cell.angle_alpha   90.00
_cell.angle_beta   90.00
_cell.angle_gamma   90.00
#
_symmetry.space_group_name_H-M   'P 1'
#
loop_
_entity.id
_entity.type
_entity.pdbx_description
1 polymer ?
#
loop_
_entity_poly.entity_id
_entity_poly.type
_entity_poly.pdbx_seq_one_letter_code
_entity_poly.pdbx_strand_id
1 'polypeptide(L)'
;RWSFMILRASFNGLHHFEEFLSELGIARNILSNRLAKLVEHGILDRQPCADDRRRIEYRLTAKGFDLLPAMVALRQWGQKYGSEVVENPVLCDELDRLPIGPTSILSHDGRVLGPKDLRFVVPENLGLREDGTRARPAAGFDRAHGEGLGRPPIAAVR
;
A
#
# COMPACT_ATOMS: atom_id res chain seq x y z
N ARG A 1 -2.36 3.08 16.02
CA ARG A 1 -1.95 4.45 15.69
C ARG A 1 -0.48 4.50 15.29
N TRP A 2 0.48 4.19 16.19
CA TRP A 2 1.91 4.39 15.92
C TRP A 2 2.46 3.51 14.79
N SER A 3 2.04 2.25 14.66
CA SER A 3 2.46 1.39 13.55
C SER A 3 2.11 1.98 12.18
N PHE A 4 0.92 2.60 12.05
CA PHE A 4 0.52 3.29 10.85
C PHE A 4 1.39 4.52 10.55
N MET A 5 1.73 5.31 11.58
CA MET A 5 2.61 6.47 11.42
C MET A 5 4.04 6.07 11.01
N ILE A 6 4.55 4.96 11.57
CA ILE A 6 5.87 4.40 11.18
C ILE A 6 5.83 3.93 9.73
N LEU A 7 4.78 3.21 9.31
CA LEU A 7 4.63 2.79 7.90
C LEU A 7 4.57 3.98 6.95
N ARG A 8 3.81 5.01 7.28
CA ARG A 8 3.77 6.25 6.49
C ARG A 8 5.17 6.85 6.34
N ALA A 9 5.91 6.96 7.42
CA ALA A 9 7.27 7.48 7.41
C ALA A 9 8.22 6.59 6.58
N SER A 10 8.07 5.25 6.66
CA SER A 10 8.84 4.31 5.84
C SER A 10 8.54 4.46 4.34
N PHE A 11 7.28 4.67 3.95
CA PHE A 11 6.92 4.98 2.55
C PHE A 11 7.47 6.34 2.08
N ASN A 12 7.68 7.28 2.99
CA ASN A 12 8.35 8.55 2.71
C ASN A 12 9.88 8.46 2.73
N GLY A 13 10.43 7.26 2.83
CA GLY A 13 11.86 7.01 2.72
C GLY A 13 12.66 7.01 4.03
N LEU A 14 12.01 7.10 5.19
CA LEU A 14 12.71 7.01 6.48
C LEU A 14 13.05 5.55 6.78
N HIS A 15 14.30 5.29 7.18
CA HIS A 15 14.77 3.93 7.45
C HIS A 15 15.51 3.80 8.77
N HIS A 16 15.96 4.91 9.41
CA HIS A 16 16.75 4.85 10.63
C HIS A 16 15.94 5.20 11.87
N PHE A 17 16.30 4.56 12.98
CA PHE A 17 15.62 4.76 14.26
C PHE A 17 15.51 6.24 14.67
N GLU A 18 16.59 6.99 14.53
CA GLU A 18 16.61 8.41 14.91
C GLU A 18 15.79 9.30 13.98
N GLU A 19 15.68 8.92 12.70
CA GLU A 19 14.80 9.61 11.74
C GLU A 19 13.33 9.46 12.14
N PHE A 20 12.91 8.21 12.45
CA PHE A 20 11.54 7.96 12.95
C PHE A 20 11.28 8.70 14.25
N LEU A 21 12.25 8.72 15.16
CA LEU A 21 12.12 9.39 16.44
C LEU A 21 11.88 10.89 16.27
N SER A 22 12.70 11.53 15.43
CA SER A 22 12.63 12.96 15.11
C SER A 22 11.34 13.32 14.40
N GLU A 23 10.98 12.56 13.34
CA GLU A 23 9.80 12.86 12.50
C GLU A 23 8.48 12.66 13.25
N LEU A 24 8.39 11.62 14.08
CA LEU A 24 7.12 11.24 14.70
C LEU A 24 6.92 11.81 16.10
N GLY A 25 7.95 12.37 16.72
CA GLY A 25 7.88 12.86 18.11
C GLY A 25 7.43 11.77 19.10
N ILE A 26 7.76 10.52 18.83
CA ILE A 26 7.35 9.35 19.62
C ILE A 26 8.40 9.03 20.70
N ALA A 27 7.96 8.57 21.86
CA ALA A 27 8.90 8.11 22.89
C ALA A 27 9.73 6.91 22.42
N ARG A 28 11.02 6.92 22.72
CA ARG A 28 12.01 5.92 22.26
C ARG A 28 11.60 4.46 22.52
N ASN A 29 11.07 4.18 23.72
CA ASN A 29 10.61 2.84 24.11
C ASN A 29 9.38 2.40 23.28
N ILE A 30 8.47 3.32 22.98
CA ILE A 30 7.28 3.04 22.15
C ILE A 30 7.72 2.76 20.71
N LEU A 31 8.62 3.57 20.14
CA LEU A 31 9.16 3.37 18.80
C LEU A 31 9.84 2.00 18.69
N SER A 32 10.76 1.69 19.62
CA SER A 32 11.47 0.40 19.65
C SER A 32 10.49 -0.79 19.65
N ASN A 33 9.48 -0.75 20.52
CA ASN A 33 8.48 -1.81 20.60
C ASN A 33 7.68 -1.96 19.29
N ARG A 34 7.30 -0.83 18.65
CA ARG A 34 6.52 -0.87 17.42
C ARG A 34 7.34 -1.34 16.23
N LEU A 35 8.59 -0.90 16.10
CA LEU A 35 9.51 -1.40 15.09
C LEU A 35 9.74 -2.91 15.24
N ALA A 36 10.00 -3.39 16.48
CA ALA A 36 10.16 -4.82 16.74
C ALA A 36 8.94 -5.63 16.28
N LYS A 37 7.72 -5.17 16.58
CA LYS A 37 6.49 -5.82 16.12
C LYS A 37 6.33 -5.83 14.60
N LEU A 38 6.67 -4.74 13.93
CA LEU A 38 6.62 -4.68 12.47
C LEU A 38 7.63 -5.62 11.82
N VAL A 39 8.80 -5.80 12.44
CA VAL A 39 9.81 -6.78 12.00
C VAL A 39 9.31 -8.21 12.28
N GLU A 40 8.80 -8.49 13.47
CA GLU A 40 8.24 -9.79 13.85
C GLU A 40 7.14 -10.25 12.86
N HIS A 41 6.29 -9.31 12.44
CA HIS A 41 5.24 -9.61 11.47
C HIS A 41 5.70 -9.58 10.00
N GLY A 42 7.00 -9.37 9.74
CA GLY A 42 7.58 -9.37 8.41
C GLY A 42 7.12 -8.19 7.52
N ILE A 43 6.69 -7.10 8.13
CA ILE A 43 6.33 -5.86 7.43
C ILE A 43 7.56 -5.00 7.16
N LEU A 44 8.46 -4.94 8.13
CA LEU A 44 9.79 -4.35 8.01
C LEU A 44 10.84 -5.45 8.13
N ASP A 45 11.97 -5.23 7.50
CA ASP A 45 13.20 -5.95 7.71
C ASP A 45 14.17 -5.07 8.50
N ARG A 46 14.97 -5.68 9.38
CA ARG A 46 15.96 -5.01 10.21
C ARG A 46 17.33 -5.49 9.81
N GLN A 47 18.15 -4.62 9.25
CA GLN A 47 19.47 -4.99 8.75
C GLN A 47 20.54 -3.94 9.09
N PRO A 48 21.81 -4.32 9.17
CA PRO A 48 22.92 -3.37 9.24
C PRO A 48 22.99 -2.55 7.95
N CYS A 49 23.34 -1.26 8.04
CA CYS A 49 23.61 -0.45 6.86
C CYS A 49 24.81 -1.00 6.08
N ALA A 50 24.78 -0.85 4.76
CA ALA A 50 25.85 -1.33 3.89
C ALA A 50 27.16 -0.58 4.10
N ASP A 51 27.08 0.70 4.41
CA ASP A 51 28.20 1.63 4.63
C ASP A 51 28.74 1.59 6.07
N ASP A 52 27.91 1.32 7.05
CA ASP A 52 28.28 1.21 8.46
C ASP A 52 27.44 0.15 9.19
N ARG A 53 28.05 -1.01 9.44
CA ARG A 53 27.38 -2.15 10.12
C ARG A 53 26.95 -1.85 11.56
N ARG A 54 27.42 -0.78 12.18
CA ARG A 54 26.98 -0.34 13.52
C ARG A 54 25.63 0.36 13.46
N ARG A 55 25.26 0.91 12.31
CA ARG A 55 23.97 1.54 12.08
C ARG A 55 22.96 0.50 11.61
N ILE A 56 21.77 0.60 12.12
CA ILE A 56 20.66 -0.28 11.76
C ILE A 56 19.65 0.50 10.92
N GLU A 57 19.19 -0.13 9.86
CA GLU A 57 18.09 0.37 9.05
C GLU A 57 16.90 -0.59 9.07
N TYR A 58 15.72 -0.01 8.93
CA TYR A 58 14.43 -0.70 8.84
C TYR A 58 13.85 -0.44 7.46
N ARG A 59 13.75 -1.49 6.64
CA ARG A 59 13.26 -1.38 5.26
C ARG A 59 11.95 -2.11 5.10
N LEU A 60 11.07 -1.58 4.25
CA LEU A 60 9.84 -2.27 3.87
C LEU A 60 10.18 -3.58 3.15
N THR A 61 9.54 -4.66 3.56
CA THR A 61 9.54 -5.93 2.84
C THR A 61 8.55 -5.89 1.67
N ALA A 62 8.52 -6.90 0.80
CA ALA A 62 7.48 -7.03 -0.22
C ALA A 62 6.08 -7.00 0.41
N LYS A 63 5.89 -7.70 1.53
CA LYS A 63 4.65 -7.68 2.32
C LYS A 63 4.32 -6.28 2.86
N GLY A 64 5.33 -5.51 3.26
CA GLY A 64 5.16 -4.12 3.68
C GLY A 64 4.75 -3.22 2.53
N PHE A 65 5.35 -3.39 1.36
CA PHE A 65 4.99 -2.63 0.16
C PHE A 65 3.57 -2.91 -0.33
N ASP A 66 3.06 -4.13 -0.17
CA ASP A 66 1.68 -4.50 -0.53
C ASP A 66 0.62 -3.72 0.28
N LEU A 67 0.99 -3.03 1.36
CA LEU A 67 0.12 -2.12 2.11
C LEU A 67 -0.01 -0.73 1.47
N LEU A 68 0.83 -0.37 0.49
CA LEU A 68 0.84 0.96 -0.11
C LEU A 68 -0.52 1.40 -0.65
N PRO A 69 -1.27 0.58 -1.42
CA PRO A 69 -2.59 0.98 -1.92
C PRO A 69 -3.57 1.35 -0.81
N ALA A 70 -3.58 0.59 0.30
CA ALA A 70 -4.43 0.88 1.45
C ALA A 70 -4.03 2.18 2.15
N MET A 71 -2.72 2.44 2.28
CA MET A 71 -2.19 3.67 2.85
C MET A 71 -2.55 4.89 2.01
N VAL A 72 -2.46 4.77 0.67
CA VAL A 72 -2.84 5.82 -0.28
C VAL A 72 -4.35 6.11 -0.19
N ALA A 73 -5.18 5.07 -0.17
CA ALA A 73 -6.64 5.21 -0.05
C ALA A 73 -7.02 5.96 1.24
N LEU A 74 -6.41 5.59 2.38
CA LEU A 74 -6.64 6.27 3.66
C LEU A 74 -6.15 7.73 3.65
N ARG A 75 -5.03 8.01 2.99
CA ARG A 75 -4.52 9.38 2.82
C ARG A 75 -5.48 10.22 2.00
N GLN A 76 -5.90 9.73 0.82
CA GLN A 76 -6.85 10.43 -0.05
C GLN A 76 -8.20 10.66 0.64
N TRP A 77 -8.68 9.69 1.42
CA TRP A 77 -9.87 9.86 2.24
C TRP A 77 -9.68 10.97 3.28
N GLY A 78 -8.54 10.98 3.99
CA GLY A 78 -8.21 12.02 4.96
C GLY A 78 -8.11 13.42 4.33
N GLN A 79 -7.52 13.54 3.14
CA GLN A 79 -7.44 14.79 2.39
C GLN A 79 -8.83 15.32 1.99
N LYS A 80 -9.72 14.42 1.59
CA LYS A 80 -11.07 14.79 1.15
C LYS A 80 -11.98 15.28 2.29
N TYR A 81 -11.84 14.71 3.49
CA TYR A 81 -12.77 14.93 4.60
C TYR A 81 -12.12 15.56 5.83
N GLY A 82 -10.80 15.64 5.88
CA GLY A 82 -10.05 16.29 6.96
C GLY A 82 -9.82 17.78 6.68
N SER A 83 -10.02 18.62 7.68
CA SER A 83 -9.87 20.07 7.54
C SER A 83 -8.44 20.59 7.50
N GLU A 84 -7.43 19.76 7.85
CA GLU A 84 -6.03 20.20 8.04
C GLU A 84 -4.99 19.25 7.43
N VAL A 85 -5.39 18.40 6.47
CA VAL A 85 -4.42 17.47 5.85
C VAL A 85 -3.64 18.22 4.77
N VAL A 86 -2.44 18.65 5.12
CA VAL A 86 -1.51 19.29 4.18
C VAL A 86 -0.97 18.23 3.22
N GLU A 87 -1.02 18.51 1.91
CA GLU A 87 -0.40 17.70 0.86
C GLU A 87 1.12 17.92 0.82
N ASN A 88 1.82 17.41 1.82
CA ASN A 88 3.28 17.48 1.85
C ASN A 88 3.85 16.26 2.58
N PRO A 89 4.62 15.41 1.92
CA PRO A 89 4.92 15.36 0.47
C PRO A 89 3.73 14.88 -0.37
N VAL A 90 3.70 15.24 -1.67
CA VAL A 90 2.75 14.75 -2.66
C VAL A 90 3.26 13.45 -3.27
N LEU A 91 2.41 12.42 -3.34
CA LEU A 91 2.76 11.18 -4.03
C LEU A 91 2.50 11.34 -5.54
N CYS A 92 3.55 11.15 -6.33
CA CYS A 92 3.56 11.35 -7.76
C CYS A 92 3.99 10.09 -8.50
N ASP A 93 3.64 10.00 -9.78
CA ASP A 93 4.24 9.06 -10.71
C ASP A 93 5.73 9.42 -10.92
N GLU A 94 6.60 8.41 -10.92
CA GLU A 94 8.04 8.59 -11.11
C GLU A 94 8.38 9.06 -12.53
N LEU A 95 7.55 8.70 -13.51
CA LEU A 95 7.81 8.96 -14.91
C LEU A 95 7.59 10.46 -15.28
N ASP A 96 6.45 11.01 -14.89
CA ASP A 96 6.04 12.37 -15.29
C ASP A 96 5.99 13.37 -14.13
N ARG A 97 6.20 12.90 -12.90
CA ARG A 97 6.17 13.71 -11.66
C ARG A 97 4.81 14.37 -11.40
N LEU A 98 3.75 13.91 -12.04
CA LEU A 98 2.40 14.38 -11.75
C LEU A 98 1.79 13.61 -10.57
N PRO A 99 0.89 14.24 -9.80
CA PRO A 99 0.20 13.57 -8.70
C PRO A 99 -0.57 12.34 -9.18
N ILE A 100 -0.53 11.25 -8.41
CA ILE A 100 -1.31 10.05 -8.72
C ILE A 100 -2.81 10.34 -8.70
N GLY A 101 -3.56 9.60 -9.52
CA GLY A 101 -5.01 9.68 -9.55
C GLY A 101 -5.68 9.12 -8.28
N PRO A 102 -7.01 9.23 -8.17
CA PRO A 102 -7.75 8.69 -7.04
C PRO A 102 -7.67 7.17 -7.00
N THR A 103 -7.52 6.62 -5.79
CA THR A 103 -7.60 5.18 -5.56
C THR A 103 -9.01 4.69 -5.84
N SER A 104 -9.14 3.61 -6.60
CA SER A 104 -10.42 3.01 -6.99
C SER A 104 -10.38 1.49 -6.87
N ILE A 105 -11.56 0.89 -6.74
CA ILE A 105 -11.73 -0.56 -6.80
C ILE A 105 -12.02 -0.92 -8.25
N LEU A 106 -11.24 -1.85 -8.79
CA LEU A 106 -11.39 -2.31 -10.17
C LEU A 106 -12.00 -3.70 -10.19
N SER A 107 -12.87 -3.95 -11.19
CA SER A 107 -13.28 -5.29 -11.56
C SER A 107 -12.12 -6.05 -12.22
N HIS A 108 -12.27 -7.36 -12.40
CA HIS A 108 -11.28 -8.20 -13.10
C HIS A 108 -11.02 -7.76 -14.56
N ASP A 109 -11.93 -7.05 -15.17
CA ASP A 109 -11.81 -6.50 -16.53
C ASP A 109 -11.45 -5.00 -16.57
N GLY A 110 -11.03 -4.43 -15.42
CA GLY A 110 -10.50 -3.06 -15.30
C GLY A 110 -11.55 -1.95 -15.16
N ARG A 111 -12.85 -2.25 -15.09
CA ARG A 111 -13.87 -1.23 -14.82
C ARG A 111 -13.79 -0.72 -13.39
N VAL A 112 -13.95 0.57 -13.18
CA VAL A 112 -14.09 1.17 -11.85
C VAL A 112 -15.42 0.77 -11.24
N LEU A 113 -15.38 0.23 -10.02
CA LEU A 113 -16.56 -0.23 -9.28
C LEU A 113 -16.91 0.74 -8.14
N GLY A 114 -18.20 1.09 -8.06
CA GLY A 114 -18.76 1.82 -6.93
C GLY A 114 -19.33 0.86 -5.86
N PRO A 115 -19.76 1.38 -4.70
CA PRO A 115 -20.29 0.54 -3.61
C PRO A 115 -21.46 -0.36 -4.00
N LYS A 116 -22.28 0.07 -4.97
CA LYS A 116 -23.43 -0.68 -5.46
C LYS A 116 -23.07 -1.84 -6.40
N ASP A 117 -21.84 -1.82 -6.93
CA ASP A 117 -21.32 -2.84 -7.85
C ASP A 117 -20.63 -3.98 -7.12
N LEU A 118 -20.50 -3.88 -5.80
CA LEU A 118 -19.76 -4.82 -4.96
C LEU A 118 -20.73 -5.73 -4.18
N ARG A 119 -20.37 -7.01 -4.10
CA ARG A 119 -21.11 -8.02 -3.34
C ARG A 119 -20.15 -9.06 -2.77
N PHE A 120 -20.38 -9.49 -1.53
CA PHE A 120 -19.72 -10.66 -0.96
C PHE A 120 -20.49 -11.91 -1.36
N VAL A 121 -19.79 -12.87 -1.92
CA VAL A 121 -20.32 -14.20 -2.27
C VAL A 121 -19.37 -15.27 -1.72
N VAL A 122 -19.89 -16.43 -1.39
CA VAL A 122 -19.05 -17.58 -1.02
C VAL A 122 -18.34 -18.13 -2.27
N PRO A 123 -17.15 -18.75 -2.13
CA PRO A 123 -16.36 -19.18 -3.28
C PRO A 123 -17.10 -20.06 -4.29
N GLU A 124 -18.03 -20.90 -3.80
CA GLU A 124 -18.82 -21.83 -4.63
C GLU A 124 -19.79 -21.10 -5.58
N ASN A 125 -20.17 -19.86 -5.23
CA ASN A 125 -21.10 -19.04 -6.00
C ASN A 125 -20.41 -18.01 -6.91
N LEU A 126 -19.08 -18.06 -7.01
CA LEU A 126 -18.34 -17.17 -7.90
C LEU A 126 -18.77 -17.39 -9.36
N GLY A 127 -19.09 -16.29 -10.05
CA GLY A 127 -19.58 -16.31 -11.43
C GLY A 127 -21.03 -16.71 -11.59
N LEU A 128 -21.77 -16.91 -10.48
CA LEU A 128 -23.20 -17.18 -10.49
C LEU A 128 -23.99 -15.93 -10.08
N ARG A 129 -25.21 -15.82 -10.63
CA ARG A 129 -26.23 -14.88 -10.19
C ARG A 129 -27.06 -15.48 -9.05
N GLU A 130 -27.93 -14.70 -8.43
CA GLU A 130 -28.83 -15.17 -7.37
C GLU A 130 -29.76 -16.31 -7.81
N ASP A 131 -30.11 -16.37 -9.09
CA ASP A 131 -30.93 -17.42 -9.71
C ASP A 131 -30.13 -18.69 -10.09
N GLY A 132 -28.83 -18.75 -9.74
CA GLY A 132 -27.93 -19.86 -10.06
C GLY A 132 -27.46 -19.87 -11.52
N THR A 133 -27.82 -18.91 -12.35
CA THR A 133 -27.34 -18.80 -13.73
C THR A 133 -25.92 -18.18 -13.74
N ARG A 134 -25.11 -18.49 -14.78
CA ARG A 134 -23.79 -17.88 -14.92
C ARG A 134 -23.91 -16.39 -15.25
N ALA A 135 -23.17 -15.57 -14.50
CA ALA A 135 -23.00 -14.17 -14.85
C ALA A 135 -22.29 -14.07 -16.22
N ARG A 136 -22.84 -13.27 -17.13
CA ARG A 136 -22.17 -12.99 -18.40
C ARG A 136 -21.00 -12.04 -18.14
N PRO A 137 -19.81 -12.27 -18.73
CA PRO A 137 -18.75 -11.25 -18.77
C PRO A 137 -19.29 -9.96 -19.40
N ALA A 138 -18.80 -8.81 -18.93
CA ALA A 138 -19.12 -7.55 -19.60
C ALA A 138 -18.70 -7.63 -21.08
N ALA A 139 -19.54 -7.15 -21.98
CA ALA A 139 -19.26 -7.14 -23.41
C ALA A 139 -18.00 -6.31 -23.67
N GLY A 140 -16.96 -6.93 -24.29
CA GLY A 140 -15.67 -6.28 -24.60
C GLY A 140 -14.44 -6.88 -23.94
N PHE A 141 -14.58 -7.90 -23.12
CA PHE A 141 -13.40 -8.59 -22.56
C PHE A 141 -12.83 -9.59 -23.59
N ASP A 142 -11.79 -9.16 -24.32
CA ASP A 142 -11.00 -10.07 -25.14
C ASP A 142 -9.93 -10.72 -24.24
N ARG A 143 -9.91 -12.07 -24.21
CA ARG A 143 -9.01 -12.89 -23.39
C ARG A 143 -7.51 -12.72 -23.72
N ALA A 144 -7.18 -11.92 -24.73
CA ALA A 144 -5.81 -11.74 -25.22
C ALA A 144 -4.86 -11.00 -24.25
N HIS A 145 -5.35 -10.44 -23.14
CA HIS A 145 -4.53 -9.71 -22.18
C HIS A 145 -4.35 -10.41 -20.82
N GLY A 146 -4.76 -11.67 -20.71
CA GLY A 146 -4.72 -12.44 -19.45
C GLY A 146 -3.38 -13.11 -19.11
N GLU A 147 -2.40 -13.07 -20.01
CA GLU A 147 -1.06 -13.65 -19.80
C GLU A 147 -0.01 -12.53 -19.72
N GLY A 148 0.10 -11.86 -18.59
CA GLY A 148 1.12 -10.83 -18.51
C GLY A 148 1.20 -10.01 -17.22
N LEU A 149 0.45 -10.35 -16.18
CA LEU A 149 0.73 -9.81 -14.85
C LEU A 149 1.85 -10.61 -14.18
N GLY A 150 2.98 -10.70 -14.87
CA GLY A 150 4.25 -10.99 -14.24
C GLY A 150 4.49 -9.87 -13.20
N ARG A 151 4.83 -10.28 -11.97
CA ARG A 151 5.29 -9.35 -10.92
C ARG A 151 6.25 -8.35 -11.55
N PRO A 152 6.00 -7.03 -11.43
CA PRO A 152 6.99 -6.05 -11.85
C PRO A 152 8.28 -6.32 -11.05
N PRO A 153 9.46 -6.26 -11.68
CA PRO A 153 10.72 -6.35 -10.95
C PRO A 153 10.73 -5.20 -9.93
N ILE A 154 10.98 -5.54 -8.68
CA ILE A 154 11.19 -4.58 -7.61
C ILE A 154 12.48 -3.84 -7.99
N ALA A 155 12.32 -2.69 -8.65
CA ALA A 155 13.44 -1.79 -8.86
C ALA A 155 13.90 -1.33 -7.48
N ALA A 156 15.12 -1.68 -7.14
CA ALA A 156 15.78 -1.18 -5.94
C ALA A 156 15.75 0.35 -6.02
N VAL A 157 14.96 0.96 -5.16
CA VAL A 157 14.99 2.41 -4.94
C VAL A 157 16.37 2.70 -4.34
N ARG A 158 17.19 3.40 -5.12
CA ARG A 158 18.48 3.93 -4.69
C ARG A 158 18.27 5.09 -3.72
#